data_8a3914c21a6d2f947135b2eda33959dc
#
_entry.id   8a3914c21a6d2f947135b2eda33959dc
#
_cell.length_a   1.000
_cell.length_b   1.000
_cell.length_c   1.000
_cell.angle_alpha   90.00
_cell.angle_beta   90.00
_cell.angle_gamma   90.00
#
_symmetry.space_group_name_H-M   'P 1'
#
loop_
_entity.id
_entity.type
_entity.pdbx_description
1 polymer ?
#
loop_
_entity_poly.entity_id
_entity_poly.type
_entity_poly.pdbx_seq_one_letter_code
_entity_poly.pdbx_strand_id
1 'polypeptide(L)'
;MPLKSQPHLRTTVARGVDLPPPYRLVTLREVGDAFVHATAIAAEDGAGTLVHVGRFDLAEFAVVLEPDEPLRTARRAIYTGICALGDALAACAPPEKAITFEWPDAILVDGGLVGGARLAWPAAADEDQPPAWLVFGAMIRLVAMGEDEPGLRPLAAALEDEGFNDLDGQVLVQSFARHLMAAFDISQEKGFGEIGRSYLSRLAPEKAKLGKVGRPERSHGLRRDIDQEGNLLIRHSGTGKFERRSLIEALAIPSWLDPVSGGPKR
;
A
#
# COMPACT_ATOMS: atom_id res chain seq x y z
N MET A 1 37.86 -40.32 8.69
CA MET A 1 36.69 -39.92 7.86
C MET A 1 35.74 -39.14 8.73
N PRO A 2 35.54 -37.85 8.49
CA PRO A 2 34.56 -37.06 9.25
C PRO A 2 33.18 -37.21 8.61
N LEU A 3 32.17 -37.46 9.46
CA LEU A 3 30.74 -37.52 9.11
C LEU A 3 30.25 -36.17 8.57
N LYS A 4 29.71 -36.19 7.36
CA LYS A 4 29.02 -35.05 6.77
C LYS A 4 27.73 -34.77 7.55
N SER A 5 27.63 -33.58 8.14
CA SER A 5 26.39 -33.05 8.73
C SER A 5 25.32 -32.95 7.63
N GLN A 6 24.19 -33.61 7.84
CA GLN A 6 23.01 -33.45 7.01
C GLN A 6 22.38 -32.11 7.30
N PRO A 7 21.93 -31.36 6.26
CA PRO A 7 21.18 -30.15 6.50
C PRO A 7 19.82 -30.50 7.12
N HIS A 8 19.55 -29.95 8.30
CA HIS A 8 18.26 -30.04 8.94
C HIS A 8 17.22 -29.33 8.07
N LEU A 9 16.39 -30.11 7.39
CA LEU A 9 15.14 -29.65 6.80
C LEU A 9 14.29 -29.05 7.94
N ARG A 10 14.23 -27.71 8.02
CA ARG A 10 13.25 -27.02 8.85
C ARG A 10 11.88 -27.30 8.24
N THR A 11 11.13 -28.20 8.84
CA THR A 11 9.71 -28.37 8.55
C THR A 11 9.00 -27.10 9.02
N THR A 12 8.78 -26.15 8.12
CA THR A 12 7.92 -25.01 8.38
C THR A 12 6.49 -25.54 8.43
N VAL A 13 5.97 -25.74 9.63
CA VAL A 13 4.52 -25.92 9.83
C VAL A 13 3.88 -24.66 9.30
N ALA A 14 3.06 -24.76 8.25
CA ALA A 14 2.27 -23.66 7.75
C ALA A 14 1.37 -23.18 8.91
N ARG A 15 1.78 -22.14 9.61
CA ARG A 15 0.93 -21.43 10.57
C ARG A 15 -0.14 -20.72 9.73
N GLY A 16 -1.41 -21.05 9.97
CA GLY A 16 -2.50 -20.29 9.36
C GLY A 16 -2.36 -18.80 9.72
N VAL A 17 -2.85 -17.94 8.84
CA VAL A 17 -2.86 -16.47 9.09
C VAL A 17 -3.71 -16.22 10.33
N ASP A 18 -3.09 -15.69 11.39
CA ASP A 18 -3.75 -15.35 12.66
C ASP A 18 -4.21 -13.88 12.59
N LEU A 19 -5.50 -13.67 12.35
CA LEU A 19 -6.11 -12.34 12.23
C LEU A 19 -6.87 -11.99 13.50
N PRO A 20 -6.79 -10.73 13.96
CA PRO A 20 -7.63 -10.27 15.06
C PRO A 20 -9.10 -10.21 14.63
N PRO A 21 -10.08 -10.39 15.55
CA PRO A 21 -11.45 -10.04 15.25
C PRO A 21 -11.53 -8.54 14.86
N PRO A 22 -12.36 -8.12 13.90
CA PRO A 22 -13.44 -8.87 13.24
C PRO A 22 -13.07 -9.51 11.89
N TYR A 23 -11.79 -9.68 11.57
CA TYR A 23 -11.42 -10.17 10.25
C TYR A 23 -11.79 -11.64 10.03
N ARG A 24 -12.27 -11.91 8.80
CA ARG A 24 -12.53 -13.24 8.27
C ARG A 24 -11.64 -13.47 7.04
N LEU A 25 -10.80 -14.50 7.09
CA LEU A 25 -9.84 -14.81 6.03
C LEU A 25 -10.47 -15.64 4.91
N VAL A 26 -10.27 -15.19 3.68
CA VAL A 26 -10.49 -15.96 2.44
C VAL A 26 -9.13 -16.14 1.78
N THR A 27 -8.67 -17.37 1.61
CA THR A 27 -7.38 -17.65 0.96
C THR A 27 -7.61 -18.16 -0.46
N LEU A 28 -7.06 -17.45 -1.43
CA LEU A 28 -6.95 -17.90 -2.81
C LEU A 28 -5.63 -18.65 -2.97
N ARG A 29 -5.69 -19.81 -3.66
CA ARG A 29 -4.46 -20.52 -4.01
C ARG A 29 -3.78 -19.77 -5.16
N GLU A 30 -2.47 -19.81 -5.21
CA GLU A 30 -1.47 -19.24 -6.15
C GLU A 30 -1.96 -18.50 -7.42
N VAL A 31 -3.20 -18.68 -7.85
CA VAL A 31 -3.82 -18.08 -9.04
C VAL A 31 -5.03 -17.27 -8.61
N GLY A 32 -5.02 -15.98 -8.90
CA GLY A 32 -6.14 -15.07 -8.63
C GLY A 32 -5.66 -13.65 -8.36
N ASP A 33 -6.57 -12.70 -8.38
CA ASP A 33 -6.38 -11.32 -7.97
C ASP A 33 -7.23 -11.09 -6.72
N ALA A 34 -6.58 -10.87 -5.57
CA ALA A 34 -7.28 -10.67 -4.30
C ALA A 34 -8.26 -9.49 -4.34
N PHE A 35 -7.88 -8.42 -5.04
CA PHE A 35 -8.70 -7.22 -5.15
C PHE A 35 -9.95 -7.45 -6.01
N VAL A 36 -9.80 -8.12 -7.14
CA VAL A 36 -10.93 -8.48 -8.02
C VAL A 36 -11.87 -9.43 -7.28
N HIS A 37 -11.33 -10.44 -6.60
CA HIS A 37 -12.15 -11.38 -5.84
C HIS A 37 -12.89 -10.68 -4.69
N ALA A 38 -12.20 -9.88 -3.87
CA ALA A 38 -12.81 -9.13 -2.77
C ALA A 38 -13.91 -8.19 -3.28
N THR A 39 -13.69 -7.52 -4.42
CA THR A 39 -14.71 -6.65 -5.05
C THR A 39 -15.94 -7.42 -5.47
N ALA A 40 -15.78 -8.65 -5.98
CA ALA A 40 -16.90 -9.50 -6.42
C ALA A 40 -17.77 -9.98 -5.26
N ILE A 41 -17.18 -10.26 -4.09
CA ILE A 41 -17.90 -10.79 -2.92
C ILE A 41 -18.25 -9.71 -1.88
N ALA A 42 -17.82 -8.47 -2.06
CA ALA A 42 -17.93 -7.41 -1.04
C ALA A 42 -19.35 -7.18 -0.54
N ALA A 43 -20.35 -7.20 -1.46
CA ALA A 43 -21.74 -6.97 -1.11
C ALA A 43 -22.39 -8.12 -0.31
N GLU A 44 -21.87 -9.34 -0.45
CA GLU A 44 -22.42 -10.53 0.22
C GLU A 44 -21.69 -10.82 1.53
N ASP A 45 -20.37 -10.69 1.49
CA ASP A 45 -19.51 -11.10 2.59
C ASP A 45 -19.25 -9.99 3.63
N GLY A 46 -19.39 -8.73 3.26
CA GLY A 46 -19.38 -7.57 4.17
C GLY A 46 -18.01 -7.23 4.75
N ALA A 47 -18.02 -6.22 5.62
CA ALA A 47 -16.83 -5.66 6.26
C ALA A 47 -16.01 -6.71 7.03
N GLY A 48 -14.69 -6.51 7.05
CA GLY A 48 -13.75 -7.41 7.71
C GLY A 48 -13.39 -8.66 6.90
N THR A 49 -14.02 -8.89 5.73
CA THR A 49 -13.60 -9.96 4.83
C THR A 49 -12.24 -9.58 4.24
N LEU A 50 -11.22 -10.37 4.56
CA LEU A 50 -9.85 -10.19 4.09
C LEU A 50 -9.50 -11.34 3.13
N VAL A 51 -9.28 -11.00 1.87
CA VAL A 51 -8.85 -11.93 0.82
C VAL A 51 -7.34 -11.88 0.69
N HIS A 52 -6.67 -13.03 0.69
CA HIS A 52 -5.23 -13.15 0.54
C HIS A 52 -4.88 -14.20 -0.51
N VAL A 53 -3.90 -13.94 -1.36
CA VAL A 53 -3.36 -14.91 -2.32
C VAL A 53 -2.11 -15.54 -1.76
N GLY A 54 -2.07 -16.86 -1.69
CA GLY A 54 -0.94 -17.63 -1.16
C GLY A 54 0.22 -17.72 -2.15
N ARG A 55 0.93 -16.59 -2.39
CA ARG A 55 2.12 -16.49 -3.24
C ARG A 55 3.37 -16.26 -2.38
N PHE A 56 4.53 -16.67 -2.90
CA PHE A 56 5.82 -16.45 -2.23
C PHE A 56 6.52 -15.16 -2.71
N ASP A 57 6.24 -14.71 -3.92
CA ASP A 57 6.91 -13.58 -4.57
C ASP A 57 6.21 -12.24 -4.30
N LEU A 58 4.91 -12.27 -3.99
CA LEU A 58 4.09 -11.10 -3.72
C LEU A 58 3.24 -11.30 -2.46
N ALA A 59 3.19 -10.32 -1.58
CA ALA A 59 2.11 -10.19 -0.61
C ALA A 59 0.95 -9.49 -1.30
N GLU A 60 -0.07 -10.25 -1.68
CA GLU A 60 -1.26 -9.77 -2.37
C GLU A 60 -2.50 -10.04 -1.53
N PHE A 61 -3.22 -8.98 -1.17
CA PHE A 61 -4.41 -9.07 -0.33
C PHE A 61 -5.38 -7.91 -0.55
N ALA A 62 -6.61 -8.10 -0.12
CA ALA A 62 -7.64 -7.06 -0.12
C ALA A 62 -8.56 -7.21 1.08
N VAL A 63 -9.12 -6.11 1.57
CA VAL A 63 -10.06 -6.07 2.69
C VAL A 63 -11.31 -5.30 2.30
N VAL A 64 -12.48 -5.85 2.66
CA VAL A 64 -13.78 -5.19 2.51
C VAL A 64 -14.02 -4.29 3.71
N LEU A 65 -14.44 -3.06 3.45
CA LEU A 65 -14.79 -2.02 4.41
C LEU A 65 -16.22 -1.56 4.16
N GLU A 66 -16.92 -1.15 5.21
CA GLU A 66 -18.24 -0.53 5.14
C GLU A 66 -18.19 0.83 5.85
N PRO A 67 -17.93 1.92 5.09
CA PRO A 67 -17.85 3.25 5.67
C PRO A 67 -19.24 3.79 6.02
N ASP A 68 -19.31 4.62 7.06
CA ASP A 68 -20.51 5.34 7.50
C ASP A 68 -20.54 6.80 7.00
N GLU A 69 -19.55 7.21 6.20
CA GLU A 69 -19.43 8.55 5.62
C GLU A 69 -19.71 8.55 4.10
N PRO A 70 -20.11 9.69 3.51
CA PRO A 70 -20.35 9.82 2.07
C PRO A 70 -19.16 9.38 1.21
N LEU A 71 -19.42 8.80 0.04
CA LEU A 71 -18.40 8.25 -0.85
C LEU A 71 -17.27 9.24 -1.15
N ARG A 72 -17.59 10.54 -1.38
CA ARG A 72 -16.60 11.58 -1.65
C ARG A 72 -15.53 11.70 -0.56
N THR A 73 -15.87 11.39 0.70
CA THR A 73 -14.94 11.39 1.83
C THR A 73 -14.44 9.99 2.18
N ALA A 74 -15.26 8.97 1.99
CA ALA A 74 -14.90 7.57 2.27
C ALA A 74 -13.69 7.09 1.45
N ARG A 75 -13.45 7.65 0.25
CA ARG A 75 -12.24 7.37 -0.55
C ARG A 75 -10.93 7.68 0.16
N ARG A 76 -10.96 8.50 1.23
CA ARG A 76 -9.79 8.76 2.08
C ARG A 76 -9.30 7.51 2.81
N ALA A 77 -10.10 6.42 2.83
CA ALA A 77 -9.67 5.11 3.30
C ALA A 77 -8.40 4.61 2.60
N ILE A 78 -8.08 5.09 1.37
CA ILE A 78 -6.80 4.80 0.72
C ILE A 78 -5.61 5.26 1.57
N TYR A 79 -5.68 6.44 2.17
CA TYR A 79 -4.61 6.97 3.03
C TYR A 79 -4.49 6.19 4.33
N THR A 80 -5.64 5.83 4.93
CA THR A 80 -5.68 4.99 6.14
C THR A 80 -5.03 3.63 5.87
N GLY A 81 -5.39 2.98 4.77
CA GLY A 81 -4.81 1.69 4.38
C GLY A 81 -3.32 1.77 4.05
N ILE A 82 -2.88 2.83 3.34
CA ILE A 82 -1.45 3.02 3.01
C ILE A 82 -0.63 3.33 4.27
N CYS A 83 -1.14 4.15 5.18
CA CYS A 83 -0.47 4.38 6.46
C CYS A 83 -0.32 3.09 7.26
N ALA A 84 -1.40 2.30 7.36
CA ALA A 84 -1.38 1.00 8.03
C ALA A 84 -0.39 0.01 7.39
N LEU A 85 -0.32 -0.02 6.06
CA LEU A 85 0.63 -0.86 5.33
C LEU A 85 2.08 -0.38 5.52
N GLY A 86 2.30 0.94 5.51
CA GLY A 86 3.59 1.53 5.82
C GLY A 86 4.05 1.22 7.25
N ASP A 87 3.14 1.25 8.23
CA ASP A 87 3.43 0.87 9.61
C ASP A 87 3.71 -0.63 9.75
N ALA A 88 2.95 -1.47 9.03
CA ALA A 88 3.18 -2.90 8.99
C ALA A 88 4.55 -3.26 8.41
N LEU A 89 4.95 -2.59 7.34
CA LEU A 89 6.29 -2.73 6.75
C LEU A 89 7.37 -2.23 7.71
N ALA A 90 7.18 -1.06 8.33
CA ALA A 90 8.14 -0.48 9.27
C ALA A 90 8.35 -1.36 10.50
N ALA A 91 7.30 -2.07 10.98
CA ALA A 91 7.41 -3.02 12.09
C ALA A 91 8.25 -4.26 11.76
N CYS A 92 8.43 -4.57 10.48
CA CYS A 92 9.22 -5.73 10.00
C CYS A 92 10.53 -5.29 9.34
N ALA A 93 10.75 -3.98 9.18
CA ALA A 93 11.92 -3.45 8.46
C ALA A 93 13.23 -3.64 9.25
N PRO A 94 14.33 -3.88 8.54
CA PRO A 94 15.66 -3.70 9.14
C PRO A 94 15.85 -2.28 9.65
N PRO A 95 16.78 -2.06 10.60
CA PRO A 95 17.12 -0.73 11.06
C PRO A 95 17.46 0.23 9.91
N GLU A 96 17.06 1.51 10.04
CA GLU A 96 17.36 2.59 9.11
C GLU A 96 16.70 2.53 7.71
N LYS A 97 15.83 1.55 7.44
CA LYS A 97 15.09 1.50 6.18
C LYS A 97 13.96 2.54 6.14
N ALA A 98 14.00 3.41 5.14
CA ALA A 98 12.99 4.45 4.94
C ALA A 98 11.79 3.90 4.17
N ILE A 99 10.61 3.86 4.82
CA ILE A 99 9.33 3.57 4.15
C ILE A 99 8.67 4.89 3.79
N THR A 100 8.55 5.16 2.49
CA THR A 100 7.98 6.40 1.97
C THR A 100 6.86 6.10 0.95
N PHE A 101 6.07 7.13 0.65
CA PHE A 101 4.93 7.01 -0.26
C PHE A 101 5.12 7.91 -1.48
N GLU A 102 4.63 7.47 -2.64
CA GLU A 102 4.40 8.32 -3.80
C GLU A 102 2.89 8.45 -4.00
N TRP A 103 2.41 9.70 -4.08
CA TRP A 103 0.98 9.98 -4.12
C TRP A 103 0.31 9.46 -5.40
N PRO A 104 -0.91 8.87 -5.29
CA PRO A 104 -1.69 8.65 -4.07
C PRO A 104 -1.44 7.28 -3.41
N ASP A 105 -0.83 6.30 -4.11
CA ASP A 105 -1.08 4.89 -3.92
C ASP A 105 0.18 4.01 -3.91
N ALA A 106 1.37 4.55 -4.18
CA ALA A 106 2.60 3.76 -4.26
C ALA A 106 3.41 3.78 -2.96
N ILE A 107 4.10 2.67 -2.70
CA ILE A 107 4.99 2.46 -1.54
C ILE A 107 6.41 2.19 -2.01
N LEU A 108 7.34 2.89 -1.37
CA LEU A 108 8.76 2.78 -1.65
C LEU A 108 9.53 2.39 -0.39
N VAL A 109 10.58 1.59 -0.56
CA VAL A 109 11.60 1.29 0.45
C VAL A 109 12.92 1.85 -0.07
N ASP A 110 13.57 2.71 0.70
CA ASP A 110 14.80 3.43 0.32
C ASP A 110 14.73 4.08 -1.09
N GLY A 111 13.52 4.50 -1.49
CA GLY A 111 13.25 5.12 -2.79
C GLY A 111 13.00 4.13 -3.94
N GLY A 112 13.14 2.83 -3.73
CA GLY A 112 12.77 1.77 -4.66
C GLY A 112 11.28 1.41 -4.53
N LEU A 113 10.55 1.30 -5.65
CA LEU A 113 9.15 0.92 -5.69
C LEU A 113 8.99 -0.56 -5.35
N VAL A 114 8.31 -0.85 -4.23
CA VAL A 114 7.99 -2.22 -3.82
C VAL A 114 6.55 -2.63 -4.15
N GLY A 115 5.67 -1.67 -4.38
CA GLY A 115 4.26 -1.93 -4.70
C GLY A 115 3.36 -0.77 -4.34
N GLY A 116 2.11 -1.07 -3.96
CA GLY A 116 1.16 -0.04 -3.59
C GLY A 116 -0.23 -0.58 -3.32
N ALA A 117 -1.22 0.32 -3.33
CA ALA A 117 -2.59 0.01 -2.99
C ALA A 117 -3.59 0.40 -4.10
N ARG A 118 -4.79 -0.15 -4.01
CA ARG A 118 -5.94 0.14 -4.88
C ARG A 118 -7.18 0.34 -4.01
N LEU A 119 -8.15 1.11 -4.50
CA LEU A 119 -9.44 1.28 -3.84
C LEU A 119 -10.56 1.10 -4.87
N ALA A 120 -11.60 0.34 -4.50
CA ALA A 120 -12.81 0.18 -5.30
C ALA A 120 -14.06 0.44 -4.46
N TRP A 121 -15.16 0.77 -5.14
CA TRP A 121 -16.50 1.00 -4.60
C TRP A 121 -17.55 0.65 -5.66
N PRO A 122 -18.84 0.50 -5.30
CA PRO A 122 -19.88 0.23 -6.27
C PRO A 122 -19.94 1.32 -7.36
N ALA A 123 -19.97 0.90 -8.64
CA ALA A 123 -19.94 1.84 -9.77
C ALA A 123 -21.15 2.82 -9.78
N ALA A 124 -22.28 2.44 -9.19
CA ALA A 124 -23.50 3.26 -9.10
C ALA A 124 -23.62 3.98 -7.74
N ALA A 125 -22.57 4.01 -6.90
CA ALA A 125 -22.63 4.67 -5.61
C ALA A 125 -22.74 6.20 -5.76
N ASP A 126 -23.60 6.79 -4.94
CA ASP A 126 -23.81 8.24 -4.87
C ASP A 126 -22.69 8.89 -4.07
N GLU A 127 -22.16 10.02 -4.58
CA GLU A 127 -21.10 10.79 -3.92
C GLU A 127 -21.49 11.32 -2.54
N ASP A 128 -22.78 11.61 -2.34
CA ASP A 128 -23.34 12.21 -1.13
C ASP A 128 -23.90 11.17 -0.13
N GLN A 129 -23.80 9.87 -0.45
CA GLN A 129 -24.27 8.78 0.41
C GLN A 129 -23.11 7.85 0.77
N PRO A 130 -23.18 7.18 1.94
CA PRO A 130 -22.25 6.11 2.25
C PRO A 130 -22.36 4.99 1.21
N PRO A 131 -21.25 4.54 0.63
CA PRO A 131 -21.27 3.40 -0.29
C PRO A 131 -21.53 2.11 0.51
N ALA A 132 -22.21 1.14 -0.12
CA ALA A 132 -22.49 -0.15 0.51
C ALA A 132 -21.21 -0.89 0.93
N TRP A 133 -20.10 -0.65 0.23
CA TRP A 133 -18.79 -1.20 0.55
C TRP A 133 -17.67 -0.37 -0.09
N LEU A 134 -16.48 -0.48 0.47
CA LEU A 134 -15.21 -0.18 -0.17
C LEU A 134 -14.34 -1.44 -0.14
N VAL A 135 -13.46 -1.59 -1.13
CA VAL A 135 -12.39 -2.60 -1.10
C VAL A 135 -11.05 -1.90 -1.17
N PHE A 136 -10.27 -2.04 -0.13
CA PHE A 136 -8.85 -1.67 -0.14
C PHE A 136 -8.05 -2.90 -0.50
N GLY A 137 -7.23 -2.83 -1.55
CA GLY A 137 -6.33 -3.91 -1.94
C GLY A 137 -4.89 -3.43 -2.01
N ALA A 138 -3.96 -4.31 -1.71
CA ALA A 138 -2.53 -4.03 -1.76
C ALA A 138 -1.75 -5.18 -2.40
N MET A 139 -0.63 -4.82 -3.03
CA MET A 139 0.32 -5.77 -3.59
C MET A 139 1.74 -5.25 -3.35
N ILE A 140 2.55 -6.06 -2.65
CA ILE A 140 3.94 -5.73 -2.30
C ILE A 140 4.86 -6.83 -2.80
N ARG A 141 5.91 -6.47 -3.52
CA ARG A 141 6.92 -7.40 -4.01
C ARG A 141 7.80 -7.88 -2.86
N LEU A 142 7.71 -9.17 -2.56
CA LEU A 142 8.54 -9.82 -1.53
C LEU A 142 9.88 -10.24 -2.11
N VAL A 143 9.85 -10.92 -3.26
CA VAL A 143 11.02 -11.50 -3.93
C VAL A 143 11.10 -10.98 -5.37
N ALA A 144 12.29 -10.64 -5.81
CA ALA A 144 12.54 -10.28 -7.20
C ALA A 144 12.57 -11.54 -8.08
N MET A 145 11.61 -11.63 -9.01
CA MET A 145 11.56 -12.72 -9.97
C MET A 145 12.20 -12.27 -11.28
N GLY A 146 13.25 -12.93 -11.70
CA GLY A 146 13.95 -12.68 -12.97
C GLY A 146 15.47 -12.86 -12.87
N GLU A 147 16.12 -12.89 -14.04
CA GLU A 147 17.59 -13.05 -14.18
C GLU A 147 18.34 -11.70 -14.16
N ASP A 148 17.66 -10.60 -13.89
CA ASP A 148 18.27 -9.27 -13.92
C ASP A 148 19.17 -9.07 -12.69
N GLU A 149 20.39 -8.60 -12.93
CA GLU A 149 21.32 -8.23 -11.86
C GLU A 149 20.75 -7.12 -10.97
N PRO A 150 20.93 -7.22 -9.64
CA PRO A 150 20.55 -6.16 -8.72
C PRO A 150 21.15 -4.80 -9.14
N GLY A 151 20.32 -3.77 -9.17
CA GLY A 151 20.74 -2.41 -9.53
C GLY A 151 20.54 -2.00 -11.00
N LEU A 152 20.21 -2.92 -11.93
CA LEU A 152 19.84 -2.56 -13.31
C LEU A 152 18.49 -1.81 -13.36
N ARG A 153 17.68 -1.90 -12.31
CA ARG A 153 16.37 -1.25 -12.20
C ARG A 153 16.29 -0.38 -10.92
N PRO A 154 16.93 0.78 -10.90
CA PRO A 154 17.10 1.59 -9.69
C PRO A 154 15.79 2.14 -9.11
N LEU A 155 14.69 2.01 -9.84
CA LEU A 155 13.36 2.48 -9.41
C LEU A 155 12.45 1.36 -8.88
N ALA A 156 12.86 0.09 -8.97
CA ALA A 156 12.11 -1.07 -8.49
C ALA A 156 12.92 -1.81 -7.43
N ALA A 157 12.24 -2.25 -6.36
CA ALA A 157 12.84 -3.03 -5.30
C ALA A 157 11.97 -4.24 -4.94
N ALA A 158 12.58 -5.23 -4.30
CA ALA A 158 11.88 -6.31 -3.59
C ALA A 158 12.30 -6.29 -2.12
N LEU A 159 11.40 -6.69 -1.23
CA LEU A 159 11.66 -6.60 0.21
C LEU A 159 12.84 -7.48 0.63
N GLU A 160 13.03 -8.64 -0.01
CA GLU A 160 14.18 -9.52 0.25
C GLU A 160 15.51 -8.81 -0.04
N ASP A 161 15.62 -8.09 -1.18
CA ASP A 161 16.80 -7.31 -1.56
C ASP A 161 17.07 -6.15 -0.59
N GLU A 162 16.00 -5.66 0.05
CA GLU A 162 16.06 -4.59 1.05
C GLU A 162 16.30 -5.11 2.48
N GLY A 163 16.52 -6.42 2.64
CA GLY A 163 16.90 -7.04 3.90
C GLY A 163 15.75 -7.48 4.81
N PHE A 164 14.53 -7.59 4.31
CA PHE A 164 13.38 -8.12 5.05
C PHE A 164 13.40 -9.67 5.05
N ASN A 165 14.42 -10.26 5.65
CA ASN A 165 14.75 -11.69 5.49
C ASN A 165 13.73 -12.67 6.08
N ASP A 166 12.92 -12.24 7.04
CA ASP A 166 11.94 -13.08 7.75
C ASP A 166 10.48 -12.69 7.42
N LEU A 167 10.27 -11.86 6.41
CA LEU A 167 8.95 -11.37 6.03
C LEU A 167 8.38 -12.19 4.87
N ASP A 168 7.29 -12.91 5.14
CA ASP A 168 6.44 -13.50 4.12
C ASP A 168 5.09 -12.78 3.98
N GLY A 169 4.29 -13.16 2.98
CA GLY A 169 3.00 -12.55 2.72
C GLY A 169 2.02 -12.70 3.89
N GLN A 170 2.07 -13.80 4.63
CA GLN A 170 1.17 -14.05 5.76
C GLN A 170 1.52 -13.15 6.95
N VAL A 171 2.80 -13.01 7.26
CA VAL A 171 3.30 -12.13 8.32
C VAL A 171 2.93 -10.68 8.02
N LEU A 172 3.10 -10.24 6.77
CA LEU A 172 2.72 -8.88 6.37
C LEU A 172 1.21 -8.64 6.49
N VAL A 173 0.39 -9.58 6.03
CA VAL A 173 -1.08 -9.48 6.13
C VAL A 173 -1.54 -9.42 7.59
N GLN A 174 -0.98 -10.24 8.47
CA GLN A 174 -1.29 -10.20 9.91
C GLN A 174 -0.89 -8.87 10.55
N SER A 175 0.29 -8.36 10.22
CA SER A 175 0.76 -7.07 10.68
C SER A 175 -0.14 -5.94 10.18
N PHE A 176 -0.45 -5.94 8.87
CA PHE A 176 -1.35 -4.98 8.25
C PHE A 176 -2.74 -4.95 8.91
N ALA A 177 -3.36 -6.11 9.14
CA ALA A 177 -4.68 -6.18 9.75
C ALA A 177 -4.73 -5.48 11.12
N ARG A 178 -3.71 -5.68 11.97
CA ARG A 178 -3.60 -4.99 13.26
C ARG A 178 -3.39 -3.48 13.12
N HIS A 179 -2.51 -3.07 12.21
CA HIS A 179 -2.25 -1.64 11.97
C HIS A 179 -3.45 -0.93 11.32
N LEU A 180 -4.22 -1.63 10.48
CA LEU A 180 -5.43 -1.07 9.89
C LEU A 180 -6.49 -0.76 10.94
N MET A 181 -6.72 -1.67 11.90
CA MET A 181 -7.61 -1.40 13.03
C MET A 181 -7.15 -0.18 13.82
N ALA A 182 -5.88 -0.13 14.20
CA ALA A 182 -5.32 1.00 14.94
C ALA A 182 -5.44 2.33 14.15
N ALA A 183 -5.26 2.30 12.83
CA ALA A 183 -5.40 3.48 11.98
C ALA A 183 -6.86 3.96 11.90
N PHE A 184 -7.83 3.04 11.85
CA PHE A 184 -9.25 3.40 11.93
C PHE A 184 -9.62 3.96 13.29
N ASP A 185 -9.15 3.39 14.39
CA ASP A 185 -9.36 3.92 15.75
C ASP A 185 -8.82 5.36 15.86
N ILE A 186 -7.61 5.62 15.35
CA ILE A 186 -7.05 6.98 15.29
C ILE A 186 -7.92 7.92 14.45
N SER A 187 -8.41 7.45 13.30
CA SER A 187 -9.28 8.24 12.42
C SER A 187 -10.62 8.59 13.10
N GLN A 188 -11.19 7.66 13.85
CA GLN A 188 -12.45 7.87 14.57
C GLN A 188 -12.26 8.81 15.78
N GLU A 189 -11.20 8.64 16.55
CA GLU A 189 -10.95 9.45 17.75
C GLU A 189 -10.45 10.86 17.43
N LYS A 190 -9.56 11.01 16.45
CA LYS A 190 -8.83 12.26 16.17
C LYS A 190 -9.19 12.89 14.83
N GLY A 191 -10.02 12.21 14.05
CA GLY A 191 -10.41 12.64 12.71
C GLY A 191 -9.36 12.35 11.64
N PHE A 192 -9.78 12.42 10.38
CA PHE A 192 -8.93 12.17 9.21
C PHE A 192 -7.67 13.03 9.15
N GLY A 193 -7.68 14.25 9.72
CA GLY A 193 -6.53 15.14 9.70
C GLY A 193 -5.25 14.52 10.32
N GLU A 194 -5.37 13.58 11.26
CA GLU A 194 -4.23 12.84 11.81
C GLU A 194 -3.63 11.87 10.79
N ILE A 195 -4.49 11.11 10.11
CA ILE A 195 -4.09 10.20 9.04
C ILE A 195 -3.43 10.98 7.89
N GLY A 196 -4.04 12.11 7.48
CA GLY A 196 -3.48 12.98 6.45
C GLY A 196 -2.09 13.50 6.79
N ARG A 197 -1.86 13.92 8.04
CA ARG A 197 -0.52 14.33 8.51
C ARG A 197 0.48 13.17 8.52
N SER A 198 0.07 11.99 8.99
CA SER A 198 0.91 10.79 8.99
C SER A 198 1.32 10.43 7.56
N TYR A 199 0.38 10.42 6.62
CA TYR A 199 0.65 10.17 5.21
C TYR A 199 1.62 11.20 4.61
N LEU A 200 1.35 12.51 4.81
CA LEU A 200 2.17 13.59 4.27
C LEU A 200 3.59 13.58 4.83
N SER A 201 3.77 13.15 6.08
CA SER A 201 5.11 13.06 6.71
C SER A 201 6.02 12.04 6.03
N ARG A 202 5.43 11.03 5.39
CA ARG A 202 6.14 9.97 4.65
C ARG A 202 6.10 10.17 3.14
N LEU A 203 5.43 11.23 2.65
CA LEU A 203 5.32 11.48 1.22
C LEU A 203 6.70 11.85 0.65
N ALA A 204 7.19 11.04 -0.28
CA ALA A 204 8.47 11.24 -0.94
C ALA A 204 8.59 12.65 -1.54
N PRO A 205 9.78 13.26 -1.55
CA PRO A 205 10.02 14.50 -2.25
C PRO A 205 9.62 14.36 -3.74
N GLU A 206 8.99 15.36 -4.31
CA GLU A 206 8.80 15.36 -5.78
C GLU A 206 10.18 15.24 -6.44
N LYS A 207 10.31 14.25 -7.35
CA LYS A 207 11.51 14.13 -8.19
C LYS A 207 11.67 15.45 -8.92
N ALA A 208 12.79 16.16 -8.66
CA ALA A 208 13.09 17.39 -9.36
C ALA A 208 13.00 17.10 -10.87
N LYS A 209 12.10 17.77 -11.59
CA LYS A 209 12.09 17.72 -13.04
C LYS A 209 13.49 18.18 -13.45
N LEU A 210 14.26 17.32 -14.10
CA LEU A 210 15.54 17.70 -14.67
C LEU A 210 15.26 18.86 -15.63
N GLY A 211 15.54 20.07 -15.19
CA GLY A 211 15.56 21.25 -16.04
C GLY A 211 16.57 21.04 -17.16
N LYS A 212 16.35 21.66 -18.32
CA LYS A 212 17.17 21.53 -19.54
C LYS A 212 18.68 21.81 -19.37
N VAL A 213 19.14 22.09 -18.17
CA VAL A 213 20.56 22.31 -17.82
C VAL A 213 20.79 21.78 -16.41
N GLY A 214 21.18 20.53 -16.27
CA GLY A 214 21.95 19.82 -15.24
C GLY A 214 22.11 20.35 -13.82
N ARG A 215 21.30 21.27 -13.33
CA ARG A 215 21.23 21.70 -11.93
C ARG A 215 19.93 21.22 -11.33
N PRO A 216 19.97 20.43 -10.23
CA PRO A 216 18.75 20.14 -9.49
C PRO A 216 18.19 21.47 -8.98
N GLU A 217 16.99 21.85 -9.44
CA GLU A 217 16.21 22.88 -8.76
C GLU A 217 15.95 22.36 -7.34
N ARG A 218 16.54 23.06 -6.36
CA ARG A 218 16.26 22.79 -4.95
C ARG A 218 14.77 23.00 -4.76
N SER A 219 14.03 21.94 -4.44
CA SER A 219 12.61 21.97 -4.08
C SER A 219 12.41 22.69 -2.73
N HIS A 220 12.88 23.93 -2.64
CA HIS A 220 12.69 24.76 -1.46
C HIS A 220 11.25 25.24 -1.47
N GLY A 221 10.45 24.74 -0.52
CA GLY A 221 9.21 25.37 -0.14
C GLY A 221 7.96 24.83 -0.85
N LEU A 222 7.86 23.53 -1.11
CA LEU A 222 6.56 22.90 -1.40
C LEU A 222 5.84 22.65 -0.09
N ARG A 223 4.70 23.32 0.10
CA ARG A 223 3.77 23.01 1.18
C ARG A 223 2.70 22.07 0.61
N ARG A 224 2.56 20.91 1.22
CA ARG A 224 1.59 19.88 0.83
C ARG A 224 0.53 19.76 1.90
N ASP A 225 -0.71 19.54 1.48
CA ASP A 225 -1.86 19.31 2.34
C ASP A 225 -2.84 18.36 1.65
N ILE A 226 -3.79 17.81 2.39
CA ILE A 226 -4.87 16.98 1.87
C ILE A 226 -6.18 17.62 2.28
N ASP A 227 -7.05 17.90 1.30
CA ASP A 227 -8.36 18.47 1.57
C ASP A 227 -9.35 17.43 2.13
N GLN A 228 -10.58 17.88 2.45
CA GLN A 228 -11.61 17.04 3.04
C GLN A 228 -12.08 15.89 2.14
N GLU A 229 -11.91 16.03 0.81
CA GLU A 229 -12.22 14.98 -0.17
C GLU A 229 -11.02 14.09 -0.50
N GLY A 230 -9.86 14.34 0.15
CA GLY A 230 -8.64 13.58 -0.07
C GLY A 230 -7.77 14.06 -1.22
N ASN A 231 -8.07 15.23 -1.84
CA ASN A 231 -7.23 15.75 -2.93
C ASN A 231 -5.92 16.31 -2.39
N LEU A 232 -4.83 16.09 -3.11
CA LEU A 232 -3.53 16.65 -2.76
C LEU A 232 -3.45 18.11 -3.18
N LEU A 233 -3.19 18.97 -2.21
CA LEU A 233 -2.98 20.41 -2.39
C LEU A 233 -1.49 20.70 -2.31
N ILE A 234 -0.95 21.38 -3.34
CA ILE A 234 0.46 21.75 -3.42
C ILE A 234 0.56 23.26 -3.57
N ARG A 235 1.28 23.90 -2.66
CA ARG A 235 1.59 25.33 -2.73
C ARG A 235 3.10 25.54 -2.91
N HIS A 236 3.47 26.25 -3.96
CA HIS A 236 4.84 26.61 -4.27
C HIS A 236 5.22 27.92 -3.55
N SER A 237 6.09 27.87 -2.57
CA SER A 237 6.44 29.04 -1.73
C SER A 237 7.12 30.18 -2.49
N GLY A 238 7.86 29.87 -3.58
CA GLY A 238 8.56 30.89 -4.38
C GLY A 238 7.69 31.63 -5.40
N THR A 239 6.65 30.96 -5.92
CA THR A 239 5.78 31.51 -7.00
C THR A 239 4.35 31.77 -6.54
N GLY A 240 3.98 31.30 -5.35
CA GLY A 240 2.58 31.34 -4.88
C GLY A 240 1.63 30.43 -5.66
N LYS A 241 2.15 29.68 -6.64
CA LYS A 241 1.35 28.79 -7.48
C LYS A 241 0.68 27.73 -6.58
N PHE A 242 -0.62 27.53 -6.84
CA PHE A 242 -1.42 26.50 -6.19
C PHE A 242 -1.79 25.42 -7.22
N GLU A 243 -1.66 24.16 -6.83
CA GLU A 243 -2.05 23.00 -7.61
C GLU A 243 -2.92 22.10 -6.75
N ARG A 244 -4.03 21.61 -7.29
CA ARG A 244 -4.90 20.59 -6.69
C ARG A 244 -4.88 19.36 -7.59
N ARG A 245 -4.53 18.21 -7.04
CA ARG A 245 -4.56 16.92 -7.72
C ARG A 245 -5.75 16.14 -7.22
N SER A 246 -6.63 15.75 -8.13
CA SER A 246 -7.86 15.01 -7.82
C SER A 246 -7.52 13.57 -7.38
N LEU A 247 -7.99 13.17 -6.19
CA LEU A 247 -7.83 11.81 -5.69
C LEU A 247 -8.57 10.81 -6.58
N ILE A 248 -9.81 11.11 -6.96
CA ILE A 248 -10.63 10.20 -7.78
C ILE A 248 -9.99 9.93 -9.15
N GLU A 249 -9.41 10.94 -9.78
CA GLU A 249 -8.71 10.77 -11.05
C GLU A 249 -7.44 9.94 -10.90
N ALA A 250 -6.70 10.16 -9.81
CA ALA A 250 -5.47 9.45 -9.54
C ALA A 250 -5.71 7.97 -9.17
N LEU A 251 -6.82 7.66 -8.49
CA LEU A 251 -7.20 6.27 -8.16
C LEU A 251 -7.71 5.47 -9.37
N ALA A 252 -8.11 6.14 -10.46
CA ALA A 252 -8.62 5.45 -11.65
C ALA A 252 -7.58 4.53 -12.31
N ILE A 253 -6.29 4.87 -12.21
CA ILE A 253 -5.19 4.08 -12.74
C ILE A 253 -4.08 4.02 -11.69
N PRO A 254 -3.86 2.87 -11.02
CA PRO A 254 -2.82 2.73 -10.01
C PRO A 254 -1.44 3.11 -10.55
N SER A 255 -0.75 4.02 -9.86
CA SER A 255 0.51 4.59 -10.35
C SER A 255 1.65 3.56 -10.40
N TRP A 256 1.60 2.59 -9.51
CA TRP A 256 2.60 1.56 -9.27
C TRP A 256 2.37 0.25 -10.05
N LEU A 257 1.16 0.02 -10.56
CA LEU A 257 0.77 -1.24 -11.21
C LEU A 257 1.20 -1.26 -12.67
N ASP A 258 1.83 -2.35 -13.09
CA ASP A 258 2.10 -2.63 -14.48
C ASP A 258 0.89 -3.35 -15.11
N PRO A 259 0.20 -2.74 -16.09
CA PRO A 259 -1.00 -3.32 -16.68
C PRO A 259 -0.72 -4.60 -17.50
N VAL A 260 0.52 -4.87 -17.89
CA VAL A 260 0.90 -6.03 -18.68
C VAL A 260 1.16 -7.24 -17.78
N SER A 261 1.94 -7.06 -16.73
CA SER A 261 2.28 -8.14 -15.79
C SER A 261 1.25 -8.33 -14.69
N GLY A 262 0.40 -7.32 -14.43
CA GLY A 262 -0.54 -7.33 -13.30
C GLY A 262 0.12 -7.20 -11.93
N GLY A 263 1.44 -6.94 -11.89
CA GLY A 263 2.22 -6.77 -10.68
C GLY A 263 2.78 -5.36 -10.50
N PRO A 264 3.55 -5.09 -9.44
CA PRO A 264 4.26 -3.81 -9.31
C PRO A 264 5.19 -3.55 -10.49
N LYS A 265 5.28 -2.30 -10.95
CA LYS A 265 6.19 -1.88 -12.04
C LYS A 265 7.63 -2.28 -11.70
N ARG A 266 8.34 -2.67 -12.74
CA ARG A 266 9.76 -3.06 -12.66
C ARG A 266 10.65 -1.91 -13.08
#